data_9171f461666911eb7838bd942878f6a6
#
_entry.id   9171f461666911eb7838bd942878f6a6
#
_cell.length_a   1.000
_cell.length_b   1.000
_cell.length_c   1.000
_cell.angle_alpha   90.00
_cell.angle_beta   90.00
_cell.angle_gamma   90.00
#
_symmetry.space_group_name_H-M   'P 1'
#
loop_
_entity.id
_entity.type
_entity.pdbx_description
1 polymer ?
#
loop_
_entity_poly.entity_id
_entity_poly.type
_entity_poly.pdbx_seq_one_letter_code
_entity_poly.pdbx_strand_id
1 'polypeptide(L)'
;MPVVEGLGIDISEIEEQVFGGNPSVSRRIYELSREVIEFQRAAEPLSGVLGDMIQDDPTDVDPEVRRYLRDVQDHLLQVTERLAGFRELLQSILSVNLTLSSLAQNEEVKKISAWAAILFAPTLIGTVYGMNFRYMPELHWFFGYPFALVLMVLTSLTLYLVFKRRGWL
;
A
#
# COMPACT_ATOMS: atom_id res chain seq x y z
N MET A 1 4.85 25.58 18.83
CA MET A 1 4.61 24.11 18.76
C MET A 1 5.47 23.42 17.69
N PRO A 2 6.79 23.62 17.69
CA PRO A 2 7.65 23.19 16.56
C PRO A 2 7.67 21.67 16.32
N VAL A 3 7.57 20.85 17.40
CA VAL A 3 7.60 19.38 17.25
C VAL A 3 6.35 18.85 16.53
N VAL A 4 5.17 19.32 16.87
CA VAL A 4 3.92 18.91 16.22
C VAL A 4 3.87 19.38 14.76
N GLU A 5 4.42 20.53 14.45
CA GLU A 5 4.56 21.03 13.08
C GLU A 5 5.54 20.17 12.28
N GLY A 6 6.68 19.77 12.89
CA GLY A 6 7.63 18.83 12.30
C GLY A 6 6.99 17.50 11.93
N LEU A 7 6.23 16.89 12.86
CA LEU A 7 5.49 15.66 12.58
C LEU A 7 4.51 15.82 11.41
N GLY A 8 3.84 16.97 11.30
CA GLY A 8 2.95 17.26 10.18
C GLY A 8 3.67 17.31 8.83
N ILE A 9 4.89 17.87 8.79
CA ILE A 9 5.73 17.90 7.60
C ILE A 9 6.17 16.47 7.23
N ASP A 10 6.64 15.69 8.19
CA ASP A 10 7.06 14.30 7.96
C ASP A 10 5.91 13.42 7.42
N ILE A 11 4.69 13.63 7.92
CA ILE A 11 3.49 12.94 7.42
C ILE A 11 3.21 13.32 5.97
N SER A 12 3.31 14.60 5.62
CA SER A 12 3.10 15.07 4.24
C SER A 12 4.14 14.52 3.28
N GLU A 13 5.40 14.42 3.70
CA GLU A 13 6.45 13.77 2.91
C GLU A 13 6.19 12.28 2.69
N ILE A 14 5.72 11.57 3.72
CA ILE A 14 5.36 10.16 3.63
C ILE A 14 4.19 9.98 2.66
N GLU A 15 3.19 10.83 2.71
CA GLU A 15 2.05 10.79 1.79
C GLU A 15 2.51 10.93 0.33
N GLU A 16 3.38 11.88 0.03
CA GLU A 16 3.97 12.04 -1.31
C GLU A 16 4.76 10.80 -1.75
N GLN A 17 5.55 10.21 -0.85
CA GLN A 17 6.34 9.01 -1.14
C GLN A 17 5.47 7.76 -1.39
N VAL A 18 4.32 7.62 -0.73
CA VAL A 18 3.35 6.54 -0.98
C VAL A 18 2.85 6.60 -2.42
N PHE A 19 2.45 7.77 -2.88
CA PHE A 19 2.00 7.95 -4.26
C PHE A 19 3.15 7.86 -5.28
N GLY A 20 4.37 8.16 -4.85
CA GLY A 20 5.59 7.97 -5.65
C GLY A 20 6.04 6.51 -5.80
N GLY A 21 5.39 5.56 -5.11
CA GLY A 21 5.70 4.12 -5.21
C GLY A 21 7.03 3.70 -4.57
N ASN A 22 7.51 4.43 -3.56
CA ASN A 22 8.76 4.10 -2.87
C ASN A 22 8.60 2.87 -1.95
N PRO A 23 9.35 1.77 -2.15
CA PRO A 23 9.18 0.55 -1.37
C PRO A 23 9.57 0.67 0.12
N SER A 24 10.38 1.68 0.49
CA SER A 24 10.80 1.88 1.88
C SER A 24 9.79 2.65 2.74
N VAL A 25 8.71 3.16 2.14
CA VAL A 25 7.69 4.00 2.81
C VAL A 25 7.00 3.27 3.96
N SER A 26 6.69 1.98 3.81
CA SER A 26 6.04 1.19 4.87
C SER A 26 6.78 1.25 6.20
N ARG A 27 8.11 1.25 6.14
CA ARG A 27 8.97 1.36 7.33
C ARG A 27 8.88 2.76 7.95
N ARG A 28 8.93 3.81 7.13
CA ARG A 28 8.79 5.20 7.61
C ARG A 28 7.42 5.45 8.26
N ILE A 29 6.34 4.93 7.66
CA ILE A 29 4.99 5.01 8.24
C ILE A 29 4.98 4.37 9.64
N TYR A 30 5.58 3.20 9.78
CA TYR A 30 5.64 2.50 11.07
C TYR A 30 6.45 3.28 12.11
N GLU A 31 7.64 3.76 11.76
CA GLU A 31 8.52 4.54 12.64
C GLU A 31 7.82 5.81 13.11
N LEU A 32 7.22 6.58 12.20
CA LEU A 32 6.51 7.81 12.56
C LEU A 32 5.23 7.54 13.36
N SER A 33 4.49 6.46 13.05
CA SER A 33 3.33 6.06 13.85
C SER A 33 3.72 5.75 15.29
N ARG A 34 4.88 5.12 15.48
CA ARG A 34 5.41 4.84 16.81
C ARG A 34 5.77 6.12 17.56
N GLU A 35 6.43 7.06 16.91
CA GLU A 35 6.78 8.36 17.51
C GLU A 35 5.52 9.14 17.94
N VAL A 36 4.48 9.19 17.10
CA VAL A 36 3.20 9.82 17.43
C VAL A 36 2.54 9.16 18.64
N ILE A 37 2.53 7.82 18.71
CA ILE A 37 1.97 7.08 19.84
C ILE A 37 2.77 7.31 21.11
N GLU A 38 4.09 7.32 21.07
CA GLU A 38 4.95 7.58 22.21
C GLU A 38 4.73 9.01 22.73
N PHE A 39 4.62 9.98 21.83
CA PHE A 39 4.33 11.36 22.19
C PHE A 39 2.93 11.50 22.82
N GLN A 40 1.92 10.87 22.23
CA GLN A 40 0.55 10.89 22.80
C GLN A 40 0.54 10.31 24.20
N ARG A 41 1.19 9.14 24.43
CA ARG A 41 1.29 8.51 25.75
C ARG A 41 2.00 9.38 26.79
N ALA A 42 2.95 10.21 26.37
CA ALA A 42 3.61 11.13 27.26
C ALA A 42 2.75 12.37 27.58
N ALA A 43 1.95 12.83 26.62
CA ALA A 43 1.12 14.02 26.74
C ALA A 43 -0.19 13.78 27.52
N GLU A 44 -0.87 12.64 27.31
CA GLU A 44 -2.17 12.35 27.94
C GLU A 44 -2.20 12.48 29.48
N PRO A 45 -1.24 11.92 30.25
CA PRO A 45 -1.27 12.03 31.71
C PRO A 45 -1.10 13.46 32.21
N LEU A 46 -0.39 14.30 31.45
CA LEU A 46 -0.15 15.70 31.83
C LEU A 46 -1.45 16.51 31.90
N SER A 47 -2.45 16.16 31.08
CA SER A 47 -3.75 16.83 31.10
C SER A 47 -4.49 16.61 32.45
N GLY A 48 -4.40 15.39 33.01
CA GLY A 48 -4.95 15.09 34.34
C GLY A 48 -4.23 15.88 35.45
N VAL A 49 -2.89 15.83 35.42
CA VAL A 49 -2.07 16.54 36.42
C VAL A 49 -2.33 18.05 36.40
N LEU A 50 -2.40 18.65 35.23
CA LEU A 50 -2.73 20.07 35.10
C LEU A 50 -4.15 20.39 35.58
N GLY A 51 -5.12 19.50 35.29
CA GLY A 51 -6.50 19.63 35.78
C GLY A 51 -6.57 19.63 37.30
N ASP A 52 -5.89 18.70 37.94
CA ASP A 52 -5.83 18.59 39.38
C ASP A 52 -5.18 19.84 39.99
N MET A 53 -4.04 20.30 39.46
CA MET A 53 -3.37 21.54 39.91
C MET A 53 -4.23 22.81 39.78
N ILE A 54 -5.13 22.85 38.80
CA ILE A 54 -6.02 24.00 38.58
C ILE A 54 -7.22 23.95 39.52
N GLN A 55 -7.68 22.73 39.94
CA GLN A 55 -8.84 22.53 40.78
C GLN A 55 -8.51 22.53 42.29
N ASP A 56 -7.24 22.40 42.67
CA ASP A 56 -6.79 22.46 44.03
C ASP A 56 -7.16 23.80 44.69
N ASP A 57 -7.17 23.81 46.04
CA ASP A 57 -7.71 24.87 46.88
C ASP A 57 -7.35 26.28 46.38
N PRO A 58 -8.34 27.17 46.15
CA PRO A 58 -8.12 28.53 45.68
C PRO A 58 -7.13 29.36 46.48
N THR A 59 -6.85 28.94 47.72
CA THR A 59 -5.97 29.63 48.66
C THR A 59 -4.47 29.28 48.49
N ASP A 60 -4.16 28.15 47.88
CA ASP A 60 -2.77 27.64 47.78
C ASP A 60 -2.02 28.06 46.50
N VAL A 61 -2.75 28.47 45.43
CA VAL A 61 -2.12 28.83 44.15
C VAL A 61 -2.47 30.27 43.79
N ASP A 62 -1.42 31.07 43.49
CA ASP A 62 -1.55 32.45 43.02
C ASP A 62 -2.47 32.51 41.78
N PRO A 63 -3.44 33.44 41.72
CA PRO A 63 -4.34 33.61 40.57
C PRO A 63 -3.62 33.77 39.25
N GLU A 64 -2.44 34.38 39.23
CA GLU A 64 -1.62 34.56 38.03
C GLU A 64 -1.06 33.21 37.58
N VAL A 65 -0.51 32.38 38.48
CA VAL A 65 -0.02 31.03 38.17
C VAL A 65 -1.16 30.15 37.65
N ARG A 66 -2.33 30.22 38.21
CA ARG A 66 -3.51 29.46 37.78
C ARG A 66 -3.92 29.83 36.33
N ARG A 67 -3.76 31.11 35.94
CA ARG A 67 -4.00 31.54 34.55
C ARG A 67 -3.01 30.91 33.61
N TYR A 68 -1.72 30.87 33.93
CA TYR A 68 -0.70 30.20 33.15
C TYR A 68 -0.94 28.68 33.04
N LEU A 69 -1.34 28.03 34.11
CA LEU A 69 -1.67 26.61 34.07
C LEU A 69 -2.83 26.31 33.10
N ARG A 70 -3.87 27.13 33.05
CA ARG A 70 -4.97 27.00 32.06
C ARG A 70 -4.48 27.16 30.65
N ASP A 71 -3.63 28.13 30.41
CA ASP A 71 -3.05 28.37 29.08
C ASP A 71 -2.22 27.18 28.60
N VAL A 72 -1.44 26.57 29.52
CA VAL A 72 -0.70 25.33 29.25
C VAL A 72 -1.63 24.16 29.00
N GLN A 73 -2.71 24.03 29.77
CA GLN A 73 -3.71 22.99 29.58
C GLN A 73 -4.40 23.09 28.23
N ASP A 74 -4.80 24.30 27.79
CA ASP A 74 -5.42 24.53 26.50
C ASP A 74 -4.45 24.16 25.35
N HIS A 75 -3.18 24.52 25.48
CA HIS A 75 -2.15 24.12 24.53
C HIS A 75 -1.96 22.60 24.48
N LEU A 76 -1.96 21.93 25.63
CA LEU A 76 -1.83 20.48 25.73
C LEU A 76 -3.02 19.75 25.07
N LEU A 77 -4.23 20.24 25.27
CA LEU A 77 -5.44 19.73 24.61
C LEU A 77 -5.34 19.83 23.09
N GLN A 78 -4.88 20.98 22.57
CA GLN A 78 -4.65 21.14 21.13
C GLN A 78 -3.58 20.18 20.59
N VAL A 79 -2.50 19.95 21.37
CA VAL A 79 -1.45 18.97 20.97
C VAL A 79 -2.03 17.56 20.91
N THR A 80 -2.75 17.13 21.95
CA THR A 80 -3.32 15.77 22.01
C THR A 80 -4.35 15.53 20.89
N GLU A 81 -5.17 16.52 20.57
CA GLU A 81 -6.12 16.45 19.45
C GLU A 81 -5.39 16.32 18.10
N ARG A 82 -4.34 17.11 17.86
CA ARG A 82 -3.53 17.00 16.64
C ARG A 82 -2.83 15.64 16.53
N LEU A 83 -2.28 15.11 17.63
CA LEU A 83 -1.66 13.79 17.64
C LEU A 83 -2.67 12.69 17.33
N ALA A 84 -3.90 12.79 17.83
CA ALA A 84 -4.98 11.85 17.47
C ALA A 84 -5.28 11.91 15.96
N GLY A 85 -5.40 13.10 15.39
CA GLY A 85 -5.56 13.29 13.94
C GLY A 85 -4.40 12.72 13.11
N PHE A 86 -3.17 12.92 13.55
CA PHE A 86 -1.98 12.34 12.89
C PHE A 86 -1.98 10.82 12.91
N ARG A 87 -2.41 10.21 14.01
CA ARG A 87 -2.55 8.76 14.11
C ARG A 87 -3.57 8.22 13.11
N GLU A 88 -4.74 8.86 12.99
CA GLU A 88 -5.77 8.47 12.02
C GLU A 88 -5.26 8.62 10.58
N LEU A 89 -4.58 9.73 10.29
CA LEU A 89 -4.00 9.99 8.98
C LEU A 89 -2.95 8.94 8.60
N LEU A 90 -2.02 8.61 9.51
CA LEU A 90 -1.01 7.57 9.29
C LEU A 90 -1.64 6.19 9.07
N GLN A 91 -2.73 5.84 9.78
CA GLN A 91 -3.46 4.61 9.53
C GLN A 91 -4.11 4.59 8.13
N SER A 92 -4.66 5.71 7.70
CA SER A 92 -5.22 5.88 6.36
C SER A 92 -4.13 5.73 5.28
N ILE A 93 -2.99 6.40 5.45
CA ILE A 93 -1.84 6.32 4.54
C ILE A 93 -1.33 4.88 4.45
N LEU A 94 -1.24 4.16 5.57
CA LEU A 94 -0.84 2.75 5.59
C LEU A 94 -1.82 1.88 4.78
N SER A 95 -3.12 2.09 4.95
CA SER A 95 -4.16 1.37 4.21
C SER A 95 -4.06 1.62 2.70
N VAL A 96 -3.85 2.87 2.29
CA VAL A 96 -3.63 3.25 0.88
C VAL A 96 -2.36 2.58 0.34
N ASN A 97 -1.26 2.61 1.08
CA ASN A 97 0.00 1.99 0.68
C ASN A 97 -0.14 0.47 0.46
N LEU A 98 -0.85 -0.24 1.35
CA LEU A 98 -1.14 -1.66 1.19
C LEU A 98 -2.00 -1.93 -0.05
N THR A 99 -2.98 -1.08 -0.32
CA THR A 99 -3.84 -1.18 -1.50
C THR A 99 -3.05 -0.97 -2.79
N LEU A 100 -2.21 0.05 -2.86
CA LEU A 100 -1.35 0.32 -4.02
C LEU A 100 -0.36 -0.82 -4.27
N SER A 101 0.24 -1.37 -3.20
CA SER A 101 1.13 -2.54 -3.29
C SER A 101 0.41 -3.77 -3.82
N SER A 102 -0.83 -4.01 -3.37
CA SER A 102 -1.65 -5.12 -3.86
C SER A 102 -2.04 -4.93 -5.34
N LEU A 103 -2.36 -3.71 -5.76
CA LEU A 103 -2.64 -3.40 -7.17
C LEU A 103 -1.41 -3.64 -8.05
N ALA A 104 -0.23 -3.17 -7.63
CA ALA A 104 1.02 -3.40 -8.33
C ALA A 104 1.31 -4.91 -8.48
N GLN A 105 1.16 -5.68 -7.39
CA GLN A 105 1.33 -7.13 -7.42
C GLN A 105 0.33 -7.81 -8.38
N ASN A 106 -0.93 -7.39 -8.40
CA ASN A 106 -1.93 -7.92 -9.32
C ASN A 106 -1.56 -7.65 -10.79
N GLU A 107 -0.99 -6.48 -11.10
CA GLU A 107 -0.50 -6.18 -12.45
C GLU A 107 0.66 -7.09 -12.86
N GLU A 108 1.58 -7.39 -11.96
CA GLU A 108 2.68 -8.33 -12.23
C GLU A 108 2.15 -9.76 -12.43
N VAL A 109 1.21 -10.22 -11.60
CA VAL A 109 0.58 -11.55 -11.76
C VAL A 109 -0.16 -11.66 -13.10
N LYS A 110 -0.86 -10.61 -13.55
CA LYS A 110 -1.48 -10.56 -14.88
C LYS A 110 -0.45 -10.74 -15.99
N LYS A 111 0.68 -10.03 -15.95
CA LYS A 111 1.77 -10.14 -16.94
C LYS A 111 2.34 -11.55 -16.99
N ILE A 112 2.67 -12.13 -15.80
CA ILE A 112 3.20 -13.49 -15.70
C ILE A 112 2.20 -14.50 -16.29
N SER A 113 0.92 -14.37 -15.93
CA SER A 113 -0.14 -15.26 -16.42
C SER A 113 -0.34 -15.14 -17.93
N ALA A 114 -0.28 -13.93 -18.48
CA ALA A 114 -0.38 -13.70 -19.90
C ALA A 114 0.79 -14.37 -20.66
N TRP A 115 2.02 -14.19 -20.22
CA TRP A 115 3.18 -14.86 -20.81
C TRP A 115 3.13 -16.37 -20.68
N ALA A 116 2.71 -16.89 -19.52
CA ALA A 116 2.52 -18.32 -19.31
C ALA A 116 1.49 -18.89 -20.31
N ALA A 117 0.36 -18.23 -20.51
CA ALA A 117 -0.67 -18.66 -21.46
C ALA A 117 -0.17 -18.66 -22.91
N ILE A 118 0.60 -17.62 -23.33
CA ILE A 118 1.18 -17.52 -24.68
C ILE A 118 2.17 -18.66 -24.93
N LEU A 119 3.00 -19.01 -23.96
CA LEU A 119 3.99 -20.07 -24.08
C LEU A 119 3.36 -21.49 -23.98
N PHE A 120 2.29 -21.61 -23.19
CA PHE A 120 1.61 -22.90 -23.00
C PHE A 120 0.77 -23.31 -24.20
N ALA A 121 0.18 -22.37 -24.93
CA ALA A 121 -0.70 -22.68 -26.05
C ALA A 121 -0.03 -23.53 -27.16
N PRO A 122 1.17 -23.20 -27.68
CA PRO A 122 1.87 -24.04 -28.64
C PRO A 122 2.28 -25.40 -28.05
N THR A 123 2.63 -25.43 -26.77
CA THR A 123 2.97 -26.70 -26.07
C THR A 123 1.78 -27.66 -26.05
N LEU A 124 0.58 -27.14 -25.78
CA LEU A 124 -0.66 -27.93 -25.83
C LEU A 124 -0.89 -28.54 -27.21
N ILE A 125 -0.76 -27.73 -28.27
CA ILE A 125 -0.91 -28.19 -29.63
C ILE A 125 0.14 -29.28 -29.95
N GLY A 126 1.40 -29.02 -29.61
CA GLY A 126 2.49 -29.99 -29.79
C GLY A 126 2.26 -31.32 -29.05
N THR A 127 1.69 -31.24 -27.85
CA THR A 127 1.34 -32.43 -27.05
C THR A 127 0.25 -33.25 -27.74
N VAL A 128 -0.80 -32.62 -28.27
CA VAL A 128 -1.88 -33.32 -29.00
C VAL A 128 -1.32 -34.01 -30.24
N TYR A 129 -0.50 -33.34 -31.05
CA TYR A 129 0.13 -33.95 -32.23
C TYR A 129 1.23 -34.98 -31.88
N GLY A 130 1.78 -34.92 -30.67
CA GLY A 130 2.74 -35.91 -30.15
C GLY A 130 2.12 -37.17 -29.55
N MET A 131 0.78 -37.24 -29.48
CA MET A 131 0.08 -38.44 -28.95
C MET A 131 0.17 -39.59 -29.94
N ASN A 132 0.48 -40.81 -29.43
CA ASN A 132 0.62 -42.03 -30.22
C ASN A 132 -0.74 -42.70 -30.50
N PHE A 133 -1.68 -42.01 -31.11
CA PHE A 133 -2.94 -42.59 -31.56
C PHE A 133 -2.77 -43.33 -32.89
N ARG A 134 -3.45 -44.47 -33.02
CA ARG A 134 -3.37 -45.34 -34.20
C ARG A 134 -4.03 -44.73 -35.46
N TYR A 135 -4.98 -43.83 -35.26
CA TYR A 135 -5.75 -43.13 -36.32
C TYR A 135 -5.69 -41.62 -36.08
N MET A 136 -4.70 -40.98 -36.68
CA MET A 136 -4.61 -39.51 -36.75
C MET A 136 -4.51 -39.16 -38.26
N PRO A 137 -5.61 -38.74 -38.87
CA PRO A 137 -5.64 -38.45 -40.34
C PRO A 137 -4.70 -37.32 -40.73
N GLU A 138 -4.48 -36.36 -39.82
CA GLU A 138 -3.59 -35.20 -40.03
C GLU A 138 -2.11 -35.57 -40.18
N LEU A 139 -1.67 -36.66 -39.54
CA LEU A 139 -0.26 -37.13 -39.64
C LEU A 139 0.10 -37.72 -41.00
N HIS A 140 -0.90 -38.18 -41.78
CA HIS A 140 -0.70 -38.74 -43.10
C HIS A 140 -0.86 -37.67 -44.19
N TRP A 141 -1.18 -36.43 -43.84
CA TRP A 141 -1.33 -35.33 -44.76
C TRP A 141 0.02 -34.62 -45.00
N PHE A 142 0.39 -34.41 -46.26
CA PHE A 142 1.65 -33.79 -46.65
C PHE A 142 1.88 -32.40 -46.00
N PHE A 143 0.79 -31.65 -45.78
CA PHE A 143 0.83 -30.35 -45.09
C PHE A 143 0.57 -30.42 -43.59
N GLY A 144 0.43 -31.57 -42.98
CA GLY A 144 0.10 -31.72 -41.55
C GLY A 144 1.11 -31.05 -40.61
N TYR A 145 2.42 -31.24 -40.89
CA TYR A 145 3.48 -30.58 -40.10
C TYR A 145 3.50 -29.04 -40.22
N PRO A 146 3.54 -28.47 -41.46
CA PRO A 146 3.47 -27.01 -41.63
C PRO A 146 2.17 -26.42 -41.03
N PHE A 147 1.04 -27.10 -41.17
CA PHE A 147 -0.22 -26.68 -40.60
C PHE A 147 -0.16 -26.59 -39.05
N ALA A 148 0.40 -27.60 -38.40
CA ALA A 148 0.58 -27.59 -36.95
C ALA A 148 1.47 -26.41 -36.49
N LEU A 149 2.57 -26.14 -37.19
CA LEU A 149 3.43 -25.01 -36.89
C LEU A 149 2.72 -23.66 -37.06
N VAL A 150 1.98 -23.50 -38.17
CA VAL A 150 1.18 -22.29 -38.40
C VAL A 150 0.12 -22.12 -37.30
N LEU A 151 -0.55 -23.19 -36.90
CA LEU A 151 -1.54 -23.16 -35.83
C LEU A 151 -0.93 -22.74 -34.49
N MET A 152 0.26 -23.25 -34.15
CA MET A 152 0.99 -22.86 -32.93
C MET A 152 1.34 -21.36 -32.95
N VAL A 153 1.87 -20.86 -34.05
CA VAL A 153 2.23 -19.44 -34.21
C VAL A 153 0.99 -18.56 -34.17
N LEU A 154 -0.07 -18.95 -34.90
CA LEU A 154 -1.31 -18.18 -34.99
C LEU A 154 -2.01 -18.06 -33.61
N THR A 155 -2.08 -19.15 -32.85
CA THR A 155 -2.66 -19.14 -31.49
C THR A 155 -1.86 -18.29 -30.56
N SER A 156 -0.52 -18.41 -30.54
CA SER A 156 0.35 -17.56 -29.71
C SER A 156 0.22 -16.09 -30.06
N LEU A 157 0.22 -15.77 -31.37
CA LEU A 157 0.08 -14.41 -31.85
C LEU A 157 -1.31 -13.81 -31.50
N THR A 158 -2.36 -14.61 -31.63
CA THR A 158 -3.72 -14.18 -31.25
C THR A 158 -3.80 -13.87 -29.77
N LEU A 159 -3.28 -14.75 -28.90
CA LEU A 159 -3.23 -14.52 -27.45
C LEU A 159 -2.41 -13.28 -27.11
N TYR A 160 -1.25 -13.12 -27.72
CA TYR A 160 -0.42 -11.93 -27.53
C TYR A 160 -1.17 -10.65 -27.88
N LEU A 161 -1.83 -10.59 -29.06
CA LEU A 161 -2.61 -9.43 -29.48
C LEU A 161 -3.81 -9.14 -28.56
N VAL A 162 -4.49 -10.18 -28.09
CA VAL A 162 -5.60 -10.04 -27.16
C VAL A 162 -5.14 -9.49 -25.80
N PHE A 163 -4.06 -10.04 -25.23
CA PHE A 163 -3.53 -9.57 -23.94
C PHE A 163 -2.94 -8.17 -24.05
N LYS A 164 -2.25 -7.85 -25.15
CA LYS A 164 -1.76 -6.49 -25.42
C LYS A 164 -2.90 -5.48 -25.54
N ARG A 165 -4.00 -5.82 -26.22
CA ARG A 165 -5.19 -4.94 -26.32
C ARG A 165 -5.90 -4.75 -24.98
N ARG A 166 -5.83 -5.73 -24.09
CA ARG A 166 -6.42 -5.66 -22.74
C ARG A 166 -5.49 -4.98 -21.72
N GLY A 167 -4.29 -4.56 -22.09
CA GLY A 167 -3.33 -3.94 -21.18
C GLY A 167 -2.72 -4.90 -20.15
N TRP A 168 -2.64 -6.19 -20.50
CA TRP A 168 -2.00 -7.20 -19.63
C TRP A 168 -0.50 -7.38 -19.92
N LEU A 169 -0.06 -6.84 -21.05
CA LEU A 169 1.34 -6.86 -21.51
C LEU A 169 1.81 -5.45 -21.84
#